data_54e97c0be9ea645f35e46c48852c431d
#
_entry.id   54e97c0be9ea645f35e46c48852c431d
#
_cell.length_a   1.000
_cell.length_b   1.000
_cell.length_c   1.000
_cell.angle_alpha   90.00
_cell.angle_beta   90.00
_cell.angle_gamma   90.00
#
_symmetry.space_group_name_H-M   'P 1'
#
loop_
_entity.id
_entity.type
_entity.pdbx_description
1 polymer ?
#
loop_
_entity_poly.entity_id
_entity_poly.type
_entity_poly.pdbx_seq_one_letter_code
_entity_poly.pdbx_strand_id
1 'polypeptide(L)'
;MRAADQPACCRWSRWVVAALLSVLVLSFNGCTTPIRADRTTARAAYRELTKTALDGQCSHDARTVLHRHDLEDQFRKSPVECLRRLHEQACLDDRGDLLYALAELNYLHGERLTRSVKAGDVRAARDFHLAAAIYAWFFLTGQGSAASPDPFDRRFRVACDLYNRAVALGFAEGTRPHTVVRWSRGARALVPGTVRIECREPAGDWTLNDIEKFLPADEYILRGLTVRDRQSGLGAPLIGVGKTIEPRRYGRRVPATLVLRAGGDARAWSAGELVVSLEVYSTYESDSIELDGRTIPLETDTTAPLAYSLNDTTVWRLGTVQFFSPEERIRTD
;
A
#
# COMPACT_ATOMS: atom_id res chain seq x y z
N MET A 1 68.78 -3.64 55.71
CA MET A 1 67.78 -2.68 55.24
C MET A 1 66.55 -3.47 54.81
N ARG A 2 65.45 -3.19 55.47
CA ARG A 2 64.20 -3.99 55.44
C ARG A 2 63.36 -3.70 54.18
N ALA A 3 63.00 -4.78 53.43
CA ALA A 3 61.99 -4.70 52.38
C ALA A 3 60.63 -4.68 53.06
N ALA A 4 59.79 -3.70 52.71
CA ALA A 4 58.44 -3.52 53.26
C ALA A 4 57.45 -4.50 52.60
N ASP A 5 56.87 -5.39 53.38
CA ASP A 5 55.74 -6.20 53.02
C ASP A 5 54.49 -5.34 52.76
N GLN A 6 53.93 -5.41 51.55
CA GLN A 6 52.62 -4.85 51.27
C GLN A 6 51.52 -5.83 51.68
N PRO A 7 50.48 -5.41 52.35
CA PRO A 7 49.44 -6.29 52.89
C PRO A 7 48.58 -6.87 51.76
N ALA A 8 48.42 -8.19 51.77
CA ALA A 8 47.60 -9.00 50.88
C ALA A 8 46.09 -8.72 50.92
N CYS A 9 45.64 -7.83 51.77
CA CYS A 9 44.21 -7.53 52.03
C CYS A 9 43.54 -6.72 50.89
N CYS A 10 44.35 -6.00 50.05
CA CYS A 10 43.77 -5.10 49.05
C CYS A 10 43.41 -5.79 47.71
N ARG A 11 43.85 -7.02 47.46
CA ARG A 11 43.55 -7.77 46.23
C ARG A 11 42.21 -8.51 46.31
N TRP A 12 41.81 -8.99 47.47
CA TRP A 12 40.55 -9.69 47.65
C TRP A 12 39.32 -8.77 47.52
N SER A 13 39.43 -7.53 47.96
CA SER A 13 38.34 -6.57 47.85
C SER A 13 38.00 -6.23 46.37
N ARG A 14 38.99 -6.18 45.48
CA ARG A 14 38.76 -5.91 44.06
C ARG A 14 38.07 -7.04 43.33
N TRP A 15 38.32 -8.30 43.69
CA TRP A 15 37.64 -9.47 43.12
C TRP A 15 36.21 -9.59 43.60
N VAL A 16 35.96 -9.29 44.89
CA VAL A 16 34.59 -9.25 45.44
C VAL A 16 33.75 -8.15 44.83
N VAL A 17 34.32 -6.97 44.64
CA VAL A 17 33.63 -5.84 43.92
C VAL A 17 33.40 -6.17 42.46
N ALA A 18 34.36 -6.79 41.75
CA ALA A 18 34.16 -7.23 40.38
C ALA A 18 33.09 -8.33 40.24
N ALA A 19 33.04 -9.28 41.18
CA ALA A 19 31.99 -10.32 41.23
C ALA A 19 30.62 -9.73 41.53
N LEU A 20 30.49 -8.78 42.46
CA LEU A 20 29.25 -8.07 42.76
C LEU A 20 28.77 -7.22 41.58
N LEU A 21 29.68 -6.53 40.87
CA LEU A 21 29.37 -5.79 39.66
C LEU A 21 28.90 -6.71 38.52
N SER A 22 29.53 -7.88 38.37
CA SER A 22 29.12 -8.89 37.38
C SER A 22 27.73 -9.47 37.68
N VAL A 23 27.41 -9.74 38.93
CA VAL A 23 26.09 -10.19 39.34
C VAL A 23 25.04 -9.09 39.16
N LEU A 24 25.39 -7.82 39.42
CA LEU A 24 24.49 -6.68 39.16
C LEU A 24 24.21 -6.51 37.66
N VAL A 25 25.21 -6.60 36.78
CA VAL A 25 25.05 -6.52 35.33
C VAL A 25 24.25 -7.70 34.77
N LEU A 26 24.39 -8.90 35.32
CA LEU A 26 23.59 -10.06 34.93
C LEU A 26 22.12 -9.94 35.38
N SER A 27 21.85 -9.22 36.45
CA SER A 27 20.47 -8.97 36.96
C SER A 27 19.68 -7.98 36.08
N PHE A 28 20.34 -7.17 35.27
CA PHE A 28 19.67 -6.20 34.38
C PHE A 28 19.24 -6.79 33.03
N ASN A 29 19.64 -8.00 32.68
CA ASN A 29 19.29 -8.64 31.41
C ASN A 29 17.94 -9.39 31.43
N GLY A 30 17.14 -9.26 32.48
CA GLY A 30 15.88 -9.99 32.67
C GLY A 30 14.61 -9.16 32.72
N CYS A 31 14.60 -7.89 32.27
CA CYS A 31 13.38 -7.08 32.23
C CYS A 31 12.53 -7.37 31.00
N THR A 32 11.98 -8.58 30.90
CA THR A 32 10.71 -8.74 30.15
C THR A 32 9.62 -8.05 30.97
N THR A 33 8.90 -7.10 30.34
CA THR A 33 7.74 -6.49 31.00
C THR A 33 6.79 -7.58 31.47
N PRO A 34 6.40 -7.61 32.77
CA PRO A 34 5.53 -8.64 33.25
C PRO A 34 4.20 -8.62 32.49
N ILE A 35 3.67 -9.81 32.16
CA ILE A 35 2.35 -9.93 31.54
C ILE A 35 1.32 -9.38 32.52
N ARG A 36 0.58 -8.35 32.09
CA ARG A 36 -0.46 -7.72 32.92
C ARG A 36 -1.58 -7.19 32.00
N ALA A 37 -2.76 -7.04 32.56
CA ALA A 37 -3.91 -6.44 31.91
C ALA A 37 -4.16 -5.06 32.54
N ASP A 38 -3.98 -4.01 31.75
CA ASP A 38 -4.30 -2.63 32.15
C ASP A 38 -5.59 -2.17 31.49
N ARG A 39 -6.42 -1.42 32.23
CA ARG A 39 -7.61 -0.80 31.64
C ARG A 39 -7.21 0.30 30.67
N THR A 40 -7.89 0.33 29.53
CA THR A 40 -7.68 1.36 28.51
C THR A 40 -9.01 1.97 28.08
N THR A 41 -8.97 3.06 27.32
CA THR A 41 -10.17 3.67 26.75
C THR A 41 -10.59 2.94 25.47
N ALA A 42 -11.89 2.94 25.15
CA ALA A 42 -12.42 2.35 23.91
C ALA A 42 -11.70 2.90 22.64
N ARG A 43 -11.38 4.20 22.64
CA ARG A 43 -10.63 4.85 21.54
C ARG A 43 -9.21 4.30 21.41
N ALA A 44 -8.51 4.08 22.50
CA ALA A 44 -7.14 3.53 22.46
C ALA A 44 -7.14 2.07 22.06
N ALA A 45 -8.09 1.27 22.57
CA ALA A 45 -8.28 -0.11 22.16
C ALA A 45 -8.62 -0.21 20.67
N TYR A 46 -9.53 0.64 20.16
CA TYR A 46 -9.87 0.68 18.74
C TYR A 46 -8.66 1.02 17.85
N ARG A 47 -7.88 2.04 18.21
CA ARG A 47 -6.67 2.40 17.47
C ARG A 47 -5.65 1.27 17.41
N GLU A 48 -5.48 0.52 18.50
CA GLU A 48 -4.55 -0.61 18.50
C GLU A 48 -5.03 -1.74 17.59
N LEU A 49 -6.34 -2.04 17.63
CA LEU A 49 -6.95 -3.07 16.80
C LEU A 49 -7.03 -2.70 15.30
N THR A 50 -7.03 -1.40 14.96
CA THR A 50 -7.20 -0.92 13.58
C THR A 50 -5.89 -0.51 12.91
N LYS A 51 -4.74 -0.77 13.52
CA LYS A 51 -3.43 -0.57 12.89
C LYS A 51 -3.31 -1.40 11.62
N THR A 52 -2.90 -0.74 10.52
CA THR A 52 -2.76 -1.37 9.22
C THR A 52 -1.53 -0.85 8.48
N ALA A 53 -1.14 -1.52 7.42
CA ALA A 53 -0.08 -1.06 6.54
C ALA A 53 -0.38 0.32 5.91
N LEU A 54 -1.66 0.66 5.70
CA LEU A 54 -2.09 1.94 5.16
C LEU A 54 -1.76 3.12 6.10
N ASP A 55 -1.72 2.85 7.41
CA ASP A 55 -1.27 3.81 8.44
C ASP A 55 0.27 3.80 8.61
N GLY A 56 0.98 3.03 7.81
CA GLY A 56 2.42 2.85 7.91
C GLY A 56 2.87 1.94 9.05
N GLN A 57 1.96 1.16 9.62
CA GLN A 57 2.21 0.25 10.74
C GLN A 57 1.90 -1.20 10.34
N CYS A 58 2.66 -2.13 10.91
CA CYS A 58 2.35 -3.55 10.76
C CYS A 58 1.14 -3.91 11.61
N SER A 59 0.13 -4.55 11.03
CA SER A 59 -1.06 -5.01 11.76
C SER A 59 -0.70 -6.08 12.80
N HIS A 60 -1.63 -6.36 13.71
CA HIS A 60 -1.50 -7.48 14.63
C HIS A 60 -1.42 -8.81 13.88
N ASP A 61 -2.24 -8.98 12.83
CA ASP A 61 -2.30 -10.21 12.04
C ASP A 61 -0.97 -10.50 11.34
N ALA A 62 -0.38 -9.50 10.66
CA ALA A 62 0.91 -9.66 10.01
C ALA A 62 2.05 -9.88 11.02
N ARG A 63 2.02 -9.23 12.20
CA ARG A 63 2.99 -9.50 13.29
C ARG A 63 2.86 -10.92 13.82
N THR A 64 1.65 -11.43 13.97
CA THR A 64 1.42 -12.82 14.41
C THR A 64 2.03 -13.81 13.43
N VAL A 65 1.92 -13.57 12.12
CA VAL A 65 2.58 -14.39 11.09
C VAL A 65 4.09 -14.31 11.21
N LEU A 66 4.66 -13.10 11.30
CA LEU A 66 6.11 -12.92 11.49
C LEU A 66 6.61 -13.65 12.74
N HIS A 67 5.90 -13.54 13.87
CA HIS A 67 6.24 -14.21 15.11
C HIS A 67 6.19 -15.74 15.00
N ARG A 68 5.14 -16.28 14.36
CA ARG A 68 4.98 -17.73 14.15
C ARG A 68 6.14 -18.34 13.37
N HIS A 69 6.72 -17.58 12.43
CA HIS A 69 7.83 -18.02 11.59
C HIS A 69 9.21 -17.51 12.06
N ASP A 70 9.29 -16.86 13.22
CA ASP A 70 10.52 -16.23 13.76
C ASP A 70 11.21 -15.28 12.78
N LEU A 71 10.42 -14.44 12.11
CA LEU A 71 10.87 -13.53 11.04
C LEU A 71 10.79 -12.04 11.40
N GLU A 72 10.41 -11.67 12.63
CA GLU A 72 10.25 -10.26 13.05
C GLU A 72 11.55 -9.46 12.89
N ASP A 73 12.65 -9.99 13.41
CA ASP A 73 13.98 -9.38 13.30
C ASP A 73 14.49 -9.35 11.86
N GLN A 74 14.19 -10.39 11.10
CA GLN A 74 14.57 -10.48 9.70
C GLN A 74 13.83 -9.44 8.87
N PHE A 75 12.54 -9.20 9.10
CA PHE A 75 11.79 -8.16 8.38
C PHE A 75 12.35 -6.74 8.66
N ARG A 76 12.90 -6.51 9.85
CA ARG A 76 13.56 -5.24 10.17
C ARG A 76 14.91 -5.07 9.47
N LYS A 77 15.74 -6.12 9.44
CA LYS A 77 17.13 -6.08 8.97
C LYS A 77 17.27 -6.37 7.48
N SER A 78 16.48 -7.31 6.96
CA SER A 78 16.55 -7.83 5.60
C SER A 78 15.14 -8.14 5.07
N PRO A 79 14.29 -7.10 4.82
CA PRO A 79 12.88 -7.28 4.48
C PRO A 79 12.67 -8.13 3.23
N VAL A 80 13.51 -7.99 2.20
CA VAL A 80 13.43 -8.76 0.95
C VAL A 80 13.58 -10.25 1.21
N GLU A 81 14.55 -10.63 2.01
CA GLU A 81 14.79 -12.04 2.37
C GLU A 81 13.65 -12.60 3.22
N CYS A 82 13.10 -11.80 4.14
CA CYS A 82 11.93 -12.18 4.91
C CYS A 82 10.71 -12.45 3.99
N LEU A 83 10.45 -11.54 3.05
CA LEU A 83 9.34 -11.68 2.09
C LEU A 83 9.50 -12.92 1.21
N ARG A 84 10.72 -13.22 0.78
CA ARG A 84 11.01 -14.44 0.00
C ARG A 84 10.71 -15.71 0.81
N ARG A 85 11.15 -15.79 2.06
CA ARG A 85 10.85 -16.92 2.95
C ARG A 85 9.36 -17.10 3.22
N LEU A 86 8.64 -16.01 3.48
CA LEU A 86 7.20 -16.06 3.67
C LEU A 86 6.47 -16.52 2.40
N HIS A 87 6.95 -16.11 1.22
CA HIS A 87 6.40 -16.59 -0.05
C HIS A 87 6.63 -18.10 -0.22
N GLU A 88 7.83 -18.61 0.10
CA GLU A 88 8.12 -20.03 0.10
C GLU A 88 7.17 -20.81 1.03
N GLN A 89 6.86 -20.27 2.20
CA GLN A 89 5.87 -20.86 3.10
C GLN A 89 4.45 -20.81 2.50
N ALA A 90 4.06 -19.71 1.84
CA ALA A 90 2.77 -19.62 1.17
C ALA A 90 2.63 -20.61 -0.01
N CYS A 91 3.74 -20.98 -0.64
CA CYS A 91 3.74 -22.04 -1.66
C CYS A 91 3.52 -23.44 -1.06
N LEU A 92 3.91 -23.66 0.18
CA LEU A 92 3.77 -24.96 0.87
C LEU A 92 2.41 -25.10 1.56
N ASP A 93 1.92 -24.01 2.13
CA ASP A 93 0.71 -23.96 2.94
C ASP A 93 -0.16 -22.80 2.47
N ASP A 94 -1.21 -23.09 1.71
CA ASP A 94 -2.16 -22.12 1.14
C ASP A 94 -3.06 -21.49 2.23
N ARG A 95 -2.45 -20.76 3.16
CA ARG A 95 -3.16 -20.09 4.25
C ARG A 95 -3.43 -18.63 3.95
N GLY A 96 -4.67 -18.23 4.08
CA GLY A 96 -5.07 -16.83 3.88
C GLY A 96 -4.33 -15.84 4.78
N ASP A 97 -3.90 -16.24 6.00
CA ASP A 97 -3.12 -15.37 6.88
C ASP A 97 -1.72 -15.06 6.34
N LEU A 98 -1.07 -16.02 5.64
CA LEU A 98 0.21 -15.79 4.95
C LEU A 98 0.04 -14.82 3.77
N LEU A 99 -1.01 -15.00 2.95
CA LEU A 99 -1.28 -14.12 1.81
C LEU A 99 -1.58 -12.69 2.26
N TYR A 100 -2.39 -12.53 3.31
CA TYR A 100 -2.69 -11.22 3.89
C TYR A 100 -1.43 -10.56 4.46
N ALA A 101 -0.62 -11.30 5.21
CA ALA A 101 0.64 -10.78 5.76
C ALA A 101 1.63 -10.37 4.64
N LEU A 102 1.75 -11.19 3.58
CA LEU A 102 2.57 -10.86 2.42
C LEU A 102 2.09 -9.58 1.72
N ALA A 103 0.77 -9.38 1.58
CA ALA A 103 0.21 -8.14 1.03
C ALA A 103 0.62 -6.92 1.88
N GLU A 104 0.40 -6.97 3.19
CA GLU A 104 0.76 -5.86 4.10
C GLU A 104 2.26 -5.59 4.15
N LEU A 105 3.08 -6.63 4.29
CA LEU A 105 4.53 -6.47 4.45
C LEU A 105 5.21 -5.96 3.17
N ASN A 106 4.75 -6.42 1.99
CA ASN A 106 5.21 -5.86 0.71
C ASN A 106 4.82 -4.38 0.60
N TYR A 107 3.58 -4.02 0.93
CA TYR A 107 3.13 -2.63 0.93
C TYR A 107 3.96 -1.75 1.86
N LEU A 108 4.17 -2.17 3.11
CA LEU A 108 5.00 -1.44 4.08
C LEU A 108 6.44 -1.26 3.61
N HIS A 109 7.02 -2.29 2.98
CA HIS A 109 8.37 -2.17 2.45
C HIS A 109 8.41 -1.21 1.26
N GLY A 110 7.44 -1.29 0.34
CA GLY A 110 7.27 -0.33 -0.76
C GLY A 110 7.15 1.12 -0.26
N GLU A 111 6.33 1.37 0.76
CA GLU A 111 6.20 2.70 1.37
C GLU A 111 7.50 3.20 2.02
N ARG A 112 8.30 2.31 2.62
CA ARG A 112 9.63 2.67 3.15
C ARG A 112 10.59 3.09 2.02
N LEU A 113 10.60 2.35 0.91
CA LEU A 113 11.41 2.65 -0.26
C LEU A 113 10.98 3.95 -0.96
N THR A 114 9.67 4.22 -1.02
CA THR A 114 9.14 5.46 -1.59
C THR A 114 9.62 6.71 -0.85
N ARG A 115 9.91 6.60 0.45
CA ARG A 115 10.46 7.70 1.27
C ARG A 115 11.98 7.89 1.10
N SER A 116 12.64 6.98 0.40
CA SER A 116 14.08 7.09 0.11
C SER A 116 14.34 8.16 -0.93
N VAL A 117 15.46 8.83 -0.81
CA VAL A 117 15.93 9.82 -1.80
C VAL A 117 16.62 9.16 -3.01
N LYS A 118 16.84 7.85 -2.97
CA LYS A 118 17.52 7.12 -4.04
C LYS A 118 16.53 6.74 -5.14
N ALA A 119 16.78 7.13 -6.38
CA ALA A 119 15.91 6.83 -7.52
C ALA A 119 15.71 5.30 -7.73
N GLY A 120 16.71 4.48 -7.44
CA GLY A 120 16.61 3.02 -7.50
C GLY A 120 15.59 2.46 -6.52
N ASP A 121 15.55 2.98 -5.30
CA ASP A 121 14.60 2.55 -4.26
C ASP A 121 13.16 2.92 -4.65
N VAL A 122 12.95 4.11 -5.23
CA VAL A 122 11.62 4.53 -5.72
C VAL A 122 11.13 3.62 -6.85
N ARG A 123 12.04 3.17 -7.72
CA ARG A 123 11.68 2.18 -8.75
C ARG A 123 11.33 0.83 -8.12
N ALA A 124 12.16 0.34 -7.20
CA ALA A 124 11.91 -0.92 -6.50
C ALA A 124 10.62 -0.88 -5.67
N ALA A 125 10.24 0.27 -5.11
CA ALA A 125 8.99 0.45 -4.38
C ALA A 125 7.76 0.00 -5.20
N ARG A 126 7.75 0.29 -6.51
CA ARG A 126 6.66 -0.11 -7.41
C ARG A 126 6.52 -1.63 -7.52
N ASP A 127 7.66 -2.34 -7.48
CA ASP A 127 7.67 -3.80 -7.55
C ASP A 127 7.06 -4.40 -6.29
N PHE A 128 7.35 -3.83 -5.13
CA PHE A 128 6.74 -4.25 -3.88
C PHE A 128 5.26 -3.88 -3.78
N HIS A 129 4.85 -2.72 -4.29
CA HIS A 129 3.43 -2.38 -4.37
C HIS A 129 2.67 -3.31 -5.32
N LEU A 130 3.24 -3.65 -6.48
CA LEU A 130 2.63 -4.63 -7.37
C LEU A 130 2.52 -6.01 -6.72
N ALA A 131 3.56 -6.46 -6.01
CA ALA A 131 3.51 -7.69 -5.24
C ALA A 131 2.43 -7.65 -4.15
N ALA A 132 2.29 -6.53 -3.44
CA ALA A 132 1.24 -6.33 -2.44
C ALA A 132 -0.16 -6.46 -3.06
N ALA A 133 -0.39 -5.87 -4.23
CA ALA A 133 -1.66 -5.98 -4.95
C ALA A 133 -1.98 -7.43 -5.35
N ILE A 134 -0.99 -8.18 -5.85
CA ILE A 134 -1.15 -9.57 -6.23
C ILE A 134 -1.50 -10.46 -5.02
N TYR A 135 -0.79 -10.30 -3.90
CA TYR A 135 -1.10 -11.08 -2.70
C TYR A 135 -2.46 -10.70 -2.09
N ALA A 136 -2.82 -9.42 -2.11
CA ALA A 136 -4.15 -8.97 -1.68
C ALA A 136 -5.25 -9.58 -2.59
N TRP A 137 -5.01 -9.65 -3.90
CA TRP A 137 -5.90 -10.33 -4.83
C TRP A 137 -6.06 -11.81 -4.47
N PHE A 138 -4.96 -12.55 -4.29
CA PHE A 138 -5.01 -13.95 -3.90
C PHE A 138 -5.77 -14.17 -2.58
N PHE A 139 -5.55 -13.30 -1.60
CA PHE A 139 -6.29 -13.35 -0.34
C PHE A 139 -7.79 -13.14 -0.54
N LEU A 140 -8.18 -12.09 -1.28
CA LEU A 140 -9.58 -11.70 -1.49
C LEU A 140 -10.37 -12.72 -2.31
N THR A 141 -9.73 -13.32 -3.32
CA THR A 141 -10.38 -14.27 -4.24
C THR A 141 -10.31 -15.70 -3.77
N GLY A 142 -9.47 -16.01 -2.78
CA GLY A 142 -9.28 -17.37 -2.31
C GLY A 142 -8.62 -18.27 -3.36
N GLN A 143 -7.69 -17.75 -4.13
CA GLN A 143 -6.98 -18.51 -5.16
C GLN A 143 -6.06 -19.56 -4.55
N GLY A 144 -5.93 -20.69 -5.22
CA GLY A 144 -5.31 -21.89 -4.66
C GLY A 144 -6.33 -22.70 -3.85
N SER A 145 -5.89 -23.32 -2.77
CA SER A 145 -6.76 -24.03 -1.83
C SER A 145 -7.27 -23.14 -0.67
N ALA A 146 -6.80 -21.91 -0.57
CA ALA A 146 -7.27 -20.94 0.42
C ALA A 146 -8.71 -20.51 0.09
N ALA A 147 -9.60 -20.59 1.06
CA ALA A 147 -10.94 -20.04 0.91
C ALA A 147 -10.89 -18.50 0.89
N SER A 148 -11.75 -17.88 0.09
CA SER A 148 -11.99 -16.43 0.17
C SER A 148 -12.36 -16.03 1.61
N PRO A 149 -11.85 -14.90 2.14
CA PRO A 149 -12.15 -14.48 3.50
C PRO A 149 -13.66 -14.18 3.64
N ASP A 150 -14.17 -14.44 4.84
CA ASP A 150 -15.54 -14.08 5.20
C ASP A 150 -15.70 -12.56 5.14
N PRO A 151 -16.83 -12.01 4.64
CA PRO A 151 -17.08 -10.56 4.62
C PRO A 151 -17.04 -9.89 6.01
N PHE A 152 -17.27 -10.66 7.08
CA PHE A 152 -17.13 -10.19 8.47
C PHE A 152 -15.70 -10.27 9.02
N ASP A 153 -14.78 -10.89 8.28
CA ASP A 153 -13.36 -10.82 8.63
C ASP A 153 -12.88 -9.38 8.44
N ARG A 154 -12.40 -8.76 9.51
CA ARG A 154 -11.87 -7.39 9.45
C ARG A 154 -10.79 -7.22 8.36
N ARG A 155 -10.02 -8.25 8.09
CA ARG A 155 -8.97 -8.25 7.07
C ARG A 155 -9.52 -8.09 5.65
N PHE A 156 -10.78 -8.50 5.41
CA PHE A 156 -11.42 -8.39 4.10
C PHE A 156 -11.43 -6.94 3.60
N ARG A 157 -11.97 -6.01 4.41
CA ARG A 157 -12.02 -4.59 4.01
C ARG A 157 -10.63 -3.97 3.91
N VAL A 158 -9.74 -4.27 4.85
CA VAL A 158 -8.35 -3.78 4.82
C VAL A 158 -7.63 -4.28 3.59
N ALA A 159 -7.84 -5.54 3.20
CA ALA A 159 -7.25 -6.10 1.98
C ALA A 159 -7.78 -5.43 0.70
N CYS A 160 -9.07 -5.05 0.65
CA CYS A 160 -9.60 -4.26 -0.47
C CYS A 160 -8.91 -2.90 -0.56
N ASP A 161 -8.81 -2.17 0.55
CA ASP A 161 -8.18 -0.84 0.59
C ASP A 161 -6.68 -0.93 0.23
N LEU A 162 -6.01 -1.98 0.72
CA LEU A 162 -4.60 -2.25 0.43
C LEU A 162 -4.40 -2.57 -1.06
N TYR A 163 -5.26 -3.43 -1.62
CA TYR A 163 -5.25 -3.78 -3.03
C TYR A 163 -5.45 -2.55 -3.91
N ASN A 164 -6.50 -1.77 -3.64
CA ASN A 164 -6.84 -0.58 -4.43
C ASN A 164 -5.66 0.39 -4.51
N ARG A 165 -5.05 0.69 -3.36
CA ARG A 165 -3.91 1.58 -3.31
C ARG A 165 -2.64 0.98 -3.92
N ALA A 166 -2.38 -0.30 -3.67
CA ALA A 166 -1.22 -1.00 -4.18
C ALA A 166 -1.23 -1.13 -5.71
N VAL A 167 -2.41 -1.35 -6.33
CA VAL A 167 -2.55 -1.34 -7.79
C VAL A 167 -2.13 0.00 -8.37
N ALA A 168 -2.64 1.12 -7.87
CA ALA A 168 -2.25 2.45 -8.37
C ALA A 168 -0.73 2.67 -8.21
N LEU A 169 -0.17 2.37 -7.04
CA LEU A 169 1.26 2.58 -6.74
C LEU A 169 2.19 1.64 -7.50
N GLY A 170 1.76 0.41 -7.77
CA GLY A 170 2.51 -0.56 -8.55
C GLY A 170 2.76 -0.13 -9.99
N PHE A 171 1.89 0.71 -10.55
CA PHE A 171 1.99 1.29 -11.89
C PHE A 171 2.24 2.79 -11.90
N ALA A 172 2.55 3.38 -10.74
CA ALA A 172 2.84 4.80 -10.62
C ALA A 172 4.19 5.16 -11.24
N GLU A 173 4.24 6.24 -12.01
CA GLU A 173 5.46 6.88 -12.50
C GLU A 173 5.54 8.31 -11.99
N GLY A 174 6.76 8.83 -11.85
CA GLY A 174 7.00 10.14 -11.26
C GLY A 174 7.18 10.06 -9.73
N THR A 175 7.22 11.22 -9.11
CA THR A 175 7.31 11.40 -7.65
C THR A 175 6.08 12.14 -7.16
N ARG A 176 5.60 11.79 -5.97
CA ARG A 176 4.50 12.52 -5.34
C ARG A 176 4.86 14.01 -5.18
N PRO A 177 3.97 14.97 -5.41
CA PRO A 177 2.54 14.80 -5.72
C PRO A 177 2.20 14.71 -7.21
N HIS A 178 3.12 14.40 -8.11
CA HIS A 178 2.91 14.38 -9.56
C HIS A 178 2.95 12.96 -10.11
N THR A 179 2.30 12.04 -9.43
CA THR A 179 2.24 10.64 -9.82
C THR A 179 1.29 10.45 -11.02
N VAL A 180 1.75 9.71 -12.02
CA VAL A 180 0.96 9.29 -13.18
C VAL A 180 0.94 7.78 -13.20
N VAL A 181 -0.24 7.19 -13.34
CA VAL A 181 -0.37 5.73 -13.50
C VAL A 181 -0.20 5.37 -14.96
N ARG A 182 0.76 4.52 -15.25
CA ARG A 182 1.06 4.00 -16.60
C ARG A 182 1.35 2.53 -16.53
N TRP A 183 0.95 1.83 -17.56
CA TRP A 183 1.25 0.42 -17.74
C TRP A 183 1.49 0.10 -19.20
N SER A 184 2.21 -1.00 -19.42
CA SER A 184 2.44 -1.58 -20.74
C SER A 184 2.44 -3.10 -20.61
N ARG A 185 2.09 -3.77 -21.71
CA ARG A 185 2.27 -5.21 -21.83
C ARG A 185 3.74 -5.58 -21.70
N GLY A 186 4.03 -6.69 -21.03
CA GLY A 186 5.40 -7.15 -20.85
C GLY A 186 5.58 -8.07 -19.66
N ALA A 187 6.84 -8.31 -19.32
CA ALA A 187 7.24 -9.08 -18.16
C ALA A 187 7.92 -8.19 -17.13
N ARG A 188 7.66 -8.43 -15.85
CA ARG A 188 8.26 -7.72 -14.71
C ARG A 188 8.78 -8.70 -13.70
N ALA A 189 10.09 -8.61 -13.41
CA ALA A 189 10.71 -9.45 -12.40
C ALA A 189 10.42 -8.87 -11.01
N LEU A 190 9.80 -9.66 -10.15
CA LEU A 190 9.51 -9.35 -8.75
C LEU A 190 10.25 -10.36 -7.86
N VAL A 191 10.26 -10.12 -6.54
CA VAL A 191 10.99 -10.98 -5.59
C VAL A 191 10.55 -12.46 -5.67
N PRO A 192 9.24 -12.79 -5.74
CA PRO A 192 8.81 -14.19 -5.85
C PRO A 192 9.09 -14.84 -7.21
N GLY A 193 9.05 -14.06 -8.28
CA GLY A 193 9.20 -14.57 -9.65
C GLY A 193 8.75 -13.55 -10.70
N THR A 194 8.88 -13.91 -11.96
CA THR A 194 8.45 -13.05 -13.07
C THR A 194 6.93 -13.08 -13.22
N VAL A 195 6.35 -11.90 -13.46
CA VAL A 195 4.93 -11.70 -13.74
C VAL A 195 4.78 -11.21 -15.16
N ARG A 196 3.90 -11.83 -15.94
CA ARG A 196 3.50 -11.37 -17.26
C ARG A 196 2.30 -10.44 -17.14
N ILE A 197 2.42 -9.23 -17.65
CA ILE A 197 1.38 -8.20 -17.60
C ILE A 197 0.70 -8.14 -18.96
N GLU A 198 -0.60 -8.34 -18.96
CA GLU A 198 -1.49 -8.17 -20.10
C GLU A 198 -2.41 -6.97 -19.84
N CYS A 199 -2.78 -6.25 -20.90
CA CYS A 199 -3.68 -5.12 -20.81
C CYS A 199 -4.92 -5.41 -21.65
N ARG A 200 -6.10 -5.23 -21.07
CA ARG A 200 -7.37 -5.27 -21.79
C ARG A 200 -7.82 -3.86 -22.12
N GLU A 201 -8.30 -3.67 -23.33
CA GLU A 201 -8.93 -2.41 -23.72
C GLU A 201 -10.23 -2.23 -22.95
N PRO A 202 -10.54 -0.98 -22.51
CA PRO A 202 -11.82 -0.70 -21.89
C PRO A 202 -12.96 -0.98 -22.87
N ALA A 203 -14.06 -1.53 -22.38
CA ALA A 203 -15.31 -1.55 -23.09
C ALA A 203 -15.98 -0.18 -22.95
N GLY A 204 -16.49 0.41 -24.02
CA GLY A 204 -17.25 1.66 -23.96
C GLY A 204 -16.86 2.72 -24.99
N ASP A 205 -17.33 3.94 -24.74
CA ASP A 205 -17.25 5.08 -25.69
C ASP A 205 -15.87 5.75 -25.78
N TRP A 206 -14.88 5.28 -25.03
CA TRP A 206 -13.51 5.79 -25.09
C TRP A 206 -12.49 4.66 -25.07
N THR A 207 -11.35 4.92 -25.69
CA THR A 207 -10.22 3.99 -25.74
C THR A 207 -9.06 4.51 -24.88
N LEU A 208 -8.12 3.64 -24.53
CA LEU A 208 -6.88 4.07 -23.84
C LEU A 208 -6.11 5.11 -24.67
N ASN A 209 -6.29 5.11 -26.00
CA ASN A 209 -5.67 6.09 -26.89
C ASN A 209 -6.26 7.50 -26.75
N ASP A 210 -7.49 7.64 -26.25
CA ASP A 210 -8.13 8.95 -26.03
C ASP A 210 -7.63 9.61 -24.74
N ILE A 211 -7.00 8.84 -23.87
CA ILE A 211 -6.47 9.29 -22.57
C ILE A 211 -4.99 9.62 -22.71
N GLU A 212 -4.60 10.80 -22.25
CA GLU A 212 -3.21 11.25 -22.16
C GLU A 212 -2.50 10.64 -20.94
N LYS A 213 -3.19 10.65 -19.80
CA LYS A 213 -2.66 10.16 -18.52
C LYS A 213 -3.77 9.77 -17.56
N PHE A 214 -3.42 8.88 -16.62
CA PHE A 214 -4.25 8.55 -15.49
C PHE A 214 -3.60 9.04 -14.20
N LEU A 215 -4.39 9.64 -13.30
CA LEU A 215 -3.94 10.17 -12.02
C LEU A 215 -4.66 9.42 -10.89
N PRO A 216 -3.97 8.98 -9.82
CA PRO A 216 -4.64 8.37 -8.68
C PRO A 216 -5.58 9.36 -8.00
N ALA A 217 -6.88 9.02 -7.88
CA ALA A 217 -7.85 9.90 -7.22
C ALA A 217 -7.53 10.09 -5.72
N ASP A 218 -6.83 9.13 -5.11
CA ASP A 218 -6.42 9.17 -3.70
C ASP A 218 -5.29 10.16 -3.38
N GLU A 219 -4.64 10.73 -4.40
CA GLU A 219 -3.62 11.76 -4.20
C GLU A 219 -4.22 13.17 -4.11
N TYR A 220 -5.56 13.31 -4.27
CA TYR A 220 -6.25 14.60 -4.29
C TYR A 220 -7.14 14.79 -3.06
N ILE A 221 -6.91 15.90 -2.36
CA ILE A 221 -7.83 16.39 -1.32
C ILE A 221 -8.80 17.35 -1.99
N LEU A 222 -10.08 16.97 -2.01
CA LEU A 222 -11.13 17.80 -2.60
C LEU A 222 -11.59 18.85 -1.58
N ARG A 223 -11.64 20.11 -2.00
CA ARG A 223 -12.08 21.24 -1.17
C ARG A 223 -13.26 21.95 -1.83
N GLY A 224 -14.08 22.61 -1.03
CA GLY A 224 -15.22 23.38 -1.53
C GLY A 224 -16.44 22.54 -1.92
N LEU A 225 -16.43 21.24 -1.63
CA LEU A 225 -17.54 20.32 -1.84
C LEU A 225 -18.02 19.79 -0.50
N THR A 226 -19.34 19.76 -0.30
CA THR A 226 -19.96 19.26 0.93
C THR A 226 -19.97 17.74 0.98
N VAL A 227 -20.10 17.09 -0.18
CA VAL A 227 -20.19 15.64 -0.32
C VAL A 227 -19.25 15.18 -1.43
N ARG A 228 -18.58 14.06 -1.20
CA ARG A 228 -17.78 13.34 -2.19
C ARG A 228 -18.55 12.10 -2.61
N ASP A 229 -18.86 12.00 -3.88
CA ASP A 229 -19.47 10.79 -4.47
C ASP A 229 -18.35 9.79 -4.73
N ARG A 230 -18.08 8.99 -3.70
CA ARG A 230 -17.12 7.88 -3.70
C ARG A 230 -17.80 6.66 -3.14
N GLN A 231 -17.78 5.58 -3.90
CA GLN A 231 -18.30 4.28 -3.51
C GLN A 231 -17.16 3.33 -3.21
N SER A 232 -17.29 2.61 -2.11
CA SER A 232 -16.31 1.61 -1.71
C SER A 232 -16.46 0.33 -2.53
N GLY A 233 -15.36 -0.22 -2.99
CA GLY A 233 -15.35 -1.44 -3.80
C GLY A 233 -13.94 -1.96 -4.04
N LEU A 234 -13.74 -2.64 -5.14
CA LEU A 234 -12.47 -3.19 -5.56
C LEU A 234 -11.93 -2.42 -6.77
N GLY A 235 -10.62 -2.16 -6.79
CA GLY A 235 -9.92 -1.45 -7.86
C GLY A 235 -9.45 -0.06 -7.46
N ALA A 236 -8.45 0.46 -8.16
CA ALA A 236 -7.87 1.76 -7.90
C ALA A 236 -8.66 2.87 -8.63
N PRO A 237 -9.30 3.82 -7.91
CA PRO A 237 -10.00 4.92 -8.54
C PRO A 237 -9.01 5.91 -9.17
N LEU A 238 -9.24 6.25 -10.43
CA LEU A 238 -8.36 7.08 -11.25
C LEU A 238 -9.13 8.25 -11.87
N ILE A 239 -8.42 9.33 -12.11
CA ILE A 239 -8.84 10.44 -12.97
C ILE A 239 -8.20 10.24 -14.35
N GLY A 240 -8.99 9.87 -15.34
CA GLY A 240 -8.57 9.83 -16.72
C GLY A 240 -8.54 11.23 -17.31
N VAL A 241 -7.38 11.68 -17.77
CA VAL A 241 -7.19 12.97 -18.41
C VAL A 241 -7.13 12.73 -19.91
N GLY A 242 -8.19 13.08 -20.63
CA GLY A 242 -8.26 12.96 -22.08
C GLY A 242 -7.33 13.91 -22.80
N LYS A 243 -6.91 13.53 -24.00
CA LYS A 243 -6.12 14.37 -24.90
C LYS A 243 -6.89 15.66 -25.23
N THR A 244 -6.16 16.75 -25.32
CA THR A 244 -6.74 18.04 -25.78
C THR A 244 -7.04 17.96 -27.26
N ILE A 245 -8.29 18.21 -27.62
CA ILE A 245 -8.74 18.27 -29.01
C ILE A 245 -9.11 19.73 -29.33
N GLU A 246 -8.40 20.35 -30.28
CA GLU A 246 -8.76 21.69 -30.76
C GLU A 246 -10.18 21.68 -31.41
N PRO A 247 -11.02 22.70 -31.19
CA PRO A 247 -10.74 23.98 -30.54
C PRO A 247 -11.00 23.99 -29.00
N ARG A 248 -11.23 22.85 -28.36
CA ARG A 248 -11.43 22.76 -26.92
C ARG A 248 -10.09 22.86 -26.18
N ARG A 249 -9.92 23.87 -25.33
CA ARG A 249 -8.69 24.09 -24.55
C ARG A 249 -8.43 23.01 -23.48
N TYR A 250 -9.42 22.18 -23.15
CA TYR A 250 -9.32 21.20 -22.08
C TYR A 250 -9.79 19.84 -22.57
N GLY A 251 -8.97 18.84 -22.39
CA GLY A 251 -9.35 17.44 -22.61
C GLY A 251 -10.43 16.98 -21.62
N ARG A 252 -11.20 15.99 -22.02
CA ARG A 252 -12.24 15.37 -21.19
C ARG A 252 -11.60 14.80 -19.91
N ARG A 253 -12.29 14.94 -18.76
CA ARG A 253 -11.93 14.27 -17.50
C ARG A 253 -12.93 13.18 -17.25
N VAL A 254 -12.45 11.94 -17.10
CA VAL A 254 -13.31 10.78 -16.91
C VAL A 254 -12.95 10.04 -15.62
N PRO A 255 -13.93 9.64 -14.80
CA PRO A 255 -13.71 8.74 -13.72
C PRO A 255 -13.46 7.33 -14.27
N ALA A 256 -12.44 6.68 -13.74
CA ALA A 256 -12.08 5.34 -14.14
C ALA A 256 -11.62 4.52 -12.92
N THR A 257 -11.73 3.20 -13.02
CA THR A 257 -11.22 2.29 -12.00
C THR A 257 -10.30 1.26 -12.66
N LEU A 258 -9.08 1.14 -12.15
CA LEU A 258 -8.10 0.17 -12.59
C LEU A 258 -8.19 -1.09 -11.73
N VAL A 259 -8.42 -2.22 -12.38
CA VAL A 259 -8.46 -3.54 -11.74
C VAL A 259 -7.30 -4.39 -12.25
N LEU A 260 -6.63 -5.07 -11.35
CA LEU A 260 -5.61 -6.08 -11.63
C LEU A 260 -6.19 -7.44 -11.28
N ARG A 261 -6.32 -8.33 -12.27
CA ARG A 261 -6.68 -9.72 -12.03
C ARG A 261 -5.45 -10.58 -12.17
N ALA A 262 -5.12 -11.35 -11.14
CA ALA A 262 -4.03 -12.31 -11.22
C ALA A 262 -4.62 -13.71 -11.43
N GLY A 263 -4.16 -14.41 -12.47
CA GLY A 263 -4.49 -15.80 -12.71
C GLY A 263 -3.45 -16.70 -12.07
N GLY A 264 -3.87 -17.79 -11.39
CA GLY A 264 -2.97 -18.68 -10.68
C GLY A 264 -2.84 -18.37 -9.19
N ASP A 265 -1.79 -18.87 -8.58
CA ASP A 265 -1.52 -18.78 -7.14
C ASP A 265 -0.03 -18.47 -6.86
N ALA A 266 0.38 -18.54 -5.60
CA ALA A 266 1.76 -18.33 -5.19
C ALA A 266 2.75 -19.33 -5.84
N ARG A 267 2.33 -20.56 -6.09
CA ARG A 267 3.15 -21.61 -6.73
C ARG A 267 3.38 -21.30 -8.20
N ALA A 268 2.30 -20.94 -8.92
CA ALA A 268 2.39 -20.50 -10.31
C ALA A 268 3.30 -19.28 -10.46
N TRP A 269 3.28 -18.37 -9.46
CA TRP A 269 4.20 -17.24 -9.44
C TRP A 269 5.65 -17.66 -9.31
N SER A 270 6.00 -18.55 -8.37
CA SER A 270 7.35 -19.10 -8.22
C SER A 270 7.84 -19.82 -9.48
N ALA A 271 6.95 -20.49 -10.20
CA ALA A 271 7.26 -21.14 -11.47
C ALA A 271 7.46 -20.15 -12.64
N GLY A 272 7.16 -18.86 -12.45
CA GLY A 272 7.22 -17.85 -13.51
C GLY A 272 6.05 -17.89 -14.49
N GLU A 273 4.96 -18.55 -14.12
CA GLU A 273 3.76 -18.75 -14.94
C GLU A 273 2.65 -17.74 -14.62
N LEU A 274 2.87 -16.84 -13.66
CA LEU A 274 1.86 -15.87 -13.25
C LEU A 274 1.57 -14.86 -14.35
N VAL A 275 0.31 -14.79 -14.76
CA VAL A 275 -0.21 -13.79 -15.67
C VAL A 275 -1.14 -12.87 -14.90
N VAL A 276 -0.93 -11.55 -15.01
CA VAL A 276 -1.85 -10.54 -14.50
C VAL A 276 -2.47 -9.76 -15.65
N SER A 277 -3.78 -9.58 -15.58
CA SER A 277 -4.55 -8.77 -16.53
C SER A 277 -4.90 -7.44 -15.90
N LEU A 278 -4.58 -6.35 -16.58
CA LEU A 278 -5.00 -5.01 -16.21
C LEU A 278 -6.21 -4.61 -17.03
N GLU A 279 -7.26 -4.19 -16.33
CA GLU A 279 -8.54 -3.82 -16.88
C GLU A 279 -8.92 -2.43 -16.37
N VAL A 280 -9.29 -1.53 -17.28
CA VAL A 280 -9.77 -0.18 -16.92
C VAL A 280 -11.25 -0.13 -17.18
N TYR A 281 -12.00 0.31 -16.19
CA TYR A 281 -13.44 0.46 -16.26
C TYR A 281 -13.81 1.93 -16.19
N SER A 282 -14.69 2.36 -17.12
CA SER A 282 -15.38 3.65 -16.99
C SER A 282 -16.46 3.53 -15.93
N THR A 283 -16.41 4.37 -14.91
CA THR A 283 -17.44 4.34 -13.85
C THR A 283 -18.80 4.90 -14.31
N TYR A 284 -18.87 5.48 -15.51
CA TYR A 284 -20.14 5.85 -16.13
C TYR A 284 -20.86 4.67 -16.80
N GLU A 285 -20.10 3.58 -17.07
CA GLU A 285 -20.62 2.44 -17.82
C GLU A 285 -20.73 1.19 -16.94
N SER A 286 -19.87 1.07 -15.93
CA SER A 286 -19.84 -0.08 -15.05
C SER A 286 -19.49 0.32 -13.62
N ASP A 287 -20.33 -0.07 -12.68
CA ASP A 287 -20.13 0.10 -11.24
C ASP A 287 -19.67 -1.20 -10.56
N SER A 288 -19.58 -2.29 -11.31
CA SER A 288 -19.29 -3.62 -10.80
C SER A 288 -18.59 -4.49 -11.83
N ILE A 289 -17.99 -5.58 -11.36
CA ILE A 289 -17.36 -6.63 -12.17
C ILE A 289 -17.85 -8.00 -11.74
N GLU A 290 -17.87 -8.94 -12.69
CA GLU A 290 -18.12 -10.33 -12.40
C GLU A 290 -16.79 -11.05 -12.08
N LEU A 291 -16.79 -11.79 -10.97
CA LEU A 291 -15.66 -12.61 -10.53
C LEU A 291 -16.20 -13.90 -9.91
N ASP A 292 -15.90 -15.05 -10.51
CA ASP A 292 -16.30 -16.38 -10.03
C ASP A 292 -17.81 -16.48 -9.71
N GLY A 293 -18.64 -15.89 -10.58
CA GLY A 293 -20.11 -15.89 -10.44
C GLY A 293 -20.63 -14.95 -9.34
N ARG A 294 -19.78 -14.02 -8.84
CA ARG A 294 -20.17 -12.97 -7.89
C ARG A 294 -20.04 -11.60 -8.53
N THR A 295 -21.02 -10.76 -8.35
CA THR A 295 -20.95 -9.34 -8.71
C THR A 295 -20.21 -8.57 -7.61
N ILE A 296 -19.06 -7.98 -7.95
CA ILE A 296 -18.21 -7.25 -7.03
C ILE A 296 -18.26 -5.76 -7.38
N PRO A 297 -18.66 -4.88 -6.45
CA PRO A 297 -18.67 -3.45 -6.71
C PRO A 297 -17.26 -2.92 -6.94
N LEU A 298 -17.14 -2.00 -7.90
CA LEU A 298 -15.91 -1.26 -8.14
C LEU A 298 -15.75 -0.10 -7.14
N GLU A 299 -14.53 0.16 -6.71
CA GLU A 299 -14.22 1.42 -6.02
C GLU A 299 -14.30 2.55 -7.05
N THR A 300 -15.22 3.49 -6.85
CA THR A 300 -15.45 4.59 -7.79
C THR A 300 -15.34 5.95 -7.10
N ASP A 301 -14.92 6.97 -7.85
CA ASP A 301 -14.89 8.36 -7.40
C ASP A 301 -15.21 9.29 -8.57
N THR A 302 -16.46 9.70 -8.68
CA THR A 302 -16.92 10.60 -9.75
C THR A 302 -16.62 12.06 -9.42
N THR A 303 -16.43 12.36 -8.14
CA THR A 303 -16.18 13.75 -7.69
C THR A 303 -14.76 14.21 -7.98
N ALA A 304 -13.77 13.32 -7.91
CA ALA A 304 -12.37 13.70 -8.12
C ALA A 304 -12.09 14.21 -9.55
N PRO A 305 -12.54 13.56 -10.63
CA PRO A 305 -12.40 14.09 -12.00
C PRO A 305 -13.14 15.41 -12.20
N LEU A 306 -14.32 15.57 -11.61
CA LEU A 306 -15.09 16.81 -11.66
C LEU A 306 -14.33 17.97 -10.99
N ALA A 307 -13.86 17.77 -9.77
CA ALA A 307 -13.09 18.77 -9.04
C ALA A 307 -11.78 19.12 -9.75
N TYR A 308 -11.10 18.10 -10.30
CA TYR A 308 -9.89 18.31 -11.09
C TYR A 308 -10.17 19.14 -12.37
N SER A 309 -11.29 18.87 -13.05
CA SER A 309 -11.74 19.65 -14.20
C SER A 309 -12.01 21.12 -13.86
N LEU A 310 -12.69 21.37 -12.73
CA LEU A 310 -13.00 22.71 -12.27
C LEU A 310 -11.76 23.51 -11.89
N ASN A 311 -10.77 22.85 -11.29
CA ASN A 311 -9.50 23.48 -10.90
C ASN A 311 -8.71 24.03 -12.12
N ASP A 312 -8.85 23.39 -13.28
CA ASP A 312 -8.20 23.83 -14.53
C ASP A 312 -8.99 24.93 -15.26
N THR A 313 -10.22 25.24 -14.84
CA THR A 313 -11.05 26.23 -15.55
C THR A 313 -10.71 27.66 -15.12
N THR A 314 -10.68 28.56 -16.11
CA THR A 314 -10.51 30.01 -15.90
C THR A 314 -11.62 30.64 -15.04
N VAL A 315 -12.79 29.97 -14.97
CA VAL A 315 -13.96 30.47 -14.21
C VAL A 315 -13.66 30.65 -12.73
N TRP A 316 -12.93 29.70 -12.10
CA TRP A 316 -12.54 29.84 -10.69
C TRP A 316 -11.44 30.90 -10.47
N ARG A 317 -10.53 31.04 -11.42
CA ARG A 317 -9.51 32.11 -11.36
C ARG A 317 -10.15 33.49 -11.48
N LEU A 318 -11.15 33.65 -12.36
CA LEU A 318 -11.90 34.89 -12.52
C LEU A 318 -12.81 35.15 -11.29
N GLY A 319 -13.47 34.12 -10.76
CA GLY A 319 -14.32 34.23 -9.57
C GLY A 319 -13.54 34.67 -8.33
N THR A 320 -12.35 34.12 -8.10
CA THR A 320 -11.49 34.52 -6.98
C THR A 320 -10.96 35.96 -7.13
N VAL A 321 -10.57 36.35 -8.35
CA VAL A 321 -10.13 37.72 -8.64
C VAL A 321 -11.26 38.71 -8.45
N GLN A 322 -12.47 38.38 -8.91
CA GLN A 322 -13.65 39.25 -8.75
C GLN A 322 -14.13 39.40 -7.30
N PHE A 323 -13.92 38.39 -6.44
CA PHE A 323 -14.27 38.47 -5.02
C PHE A 323 -13.26 39.29 -4.20
N PHE A 324 -11.99 39.27 -4.57
CA PHE A 324 -10.92 39.94 -3.82
C PHE A 324 -10.45 41.27 -4.43
N SER A 325 -10.88 41.61 -5.66
CA SER A 325 -10.53 42.87 -6.31
C SER A 325 -11.77 43.46 -7.01
N PRO A 326 -12.67 44.12 -6.22
CA PRO A 326 -13.90 44.72 -6.76
C PRO A 326 -13.63 45.83 -7.77
N GLU A 327 -12.44 46.42 -7.80
CA GLU A 327 -12.10 47.56 -8.68
C GLU A 327 -11.81 47.15 -10.13
N GLU A 328 -11.54 45.89 -10.44
CA GLU A 328 -11.37 45.41 -11.81
C GLU A 328 -12.68 45.15 -12.57
N ARG A 329 -13.83 45.29 -11.88
CA ARG A 329 -15.17 45.11 -12.49
C ARG A 329 -15.57 46.17 -13.54
N ILE A 330 -14.86 47.29 -13.59
CA ILE A 330 -15.30 48.48 -14.35
C ILE A 330 -14.57 48.64 -15.69
N ARG A 331 -13.71 47.69 -16.10
CA ARG A 331 -12.88 47.85 -17.29
C ARG A 331 -13.18 46.82 -18.42
N THR A 332 -14.32 46.21 -18.44
CA THR A 332 -14.78 45.36 -19.55
C THR A 332 -16.15 45.80 -20.05
N ASP A 333 -16.21 46.99 -20.59
CA ASP A 333 -17.24 47.44 -21.57
C ASP A 333 -16.57 47.72 -22.90
#